data_e50002504c2490b829c7a8c2e1c05506
#
_entry.id   e50002504c2490b829c7a8c2e1c05506
#
_cell.length_a   1.000
_cell.length_b   1.000
_cell.length_c   1.000
_cell.angle_alpha   90.00
_cell.angle_beta   90.00
_cell.angle_gamma   90.00
#
_symmetry.space_group_name_H-M   'P 1'
#
loop_
_entity.id
_entity.type
_entity.pdbx_description
1 polymer ?
#
loop_
_entity_poly.entity_id
_entity_poly.type
_entity_poly.pdbx_seq_one_letter_code
_entity_poly.pdbx_strand_id
1 'polypeptide(L)'
;MERVELPDANAAVVIQSAVPGEDMITIVNRGSEAVDLSGWYLISSRGGEWYALPEGTSIAPGATLAIGTESSDAPADLTWPEKKVIHKSKTDVITLYDANGATVSEMSNGL
;
A
#
# COMPACT_ATOMS: atom_id res chain seq x y z
N MET A 1 -25.48 25.16 6.75
CA MET A 1 -25.88 23.76 6.62
C MET A 1 -24.64 22.89 6.69
N GLU A 2 -24.68 21.94 7.54
CA GLU A 2 -23.58 21.04 7.67
C GLU A 2 -23.59 20.01 6.55
N ARG A 3 -22.45 19.82 5.93
CA ARG A 3 -22.30 18.83 4.90
C ARG A 3 -21.97 17.49 5.53
N VAL A 4 -22.77 16.49 5.23
CA VAL A 4 -22.46 15.12 5.63
C VAL A 4 -21.53 14.54 4.59
N GLU A 5 -20.31 14.23 4.98
CA GLU A 5 -19.38 13.56 4.09
C GLU A 5 -19.47 12.06 4.30
N LEU A 6 -19.77 11.37 3.22
CA LEU A 6 -19.65 9.91 3.23
C LEU A 6 -18.18 9.58 3.04
N PRO A 7 -17.68 8.52 3.69
CA PRO A 7 -16.30 8.10 3.45
C PRO A 7 -16.10 7.82 1.98
N ASP A 8 -15.02 8.37 1.43
CA ASP A 8 -14.59 8.02 0.10
C ASP A 8 -14.24 6.53 0.11
N ALA A 9 -14.69 5.78 -0.90
CA ALA A 9 -14.34 4.37 -1.04
C ALA A 9 -12.83 4.17 -1.02
N ASN A 10 -12.07 5.09 -1.60
CA ASN A 10 -10.61 5.04 -1.61
C ASN A 10 -10.03 5.14 -0.20
N ALA A 11 -10.64 5.96 0.66
CA ALA A 11 -10.16 6.13 2.04
C ALA A 11 -10.34 4.87 2.90
N ALA A 12 -11.12 3.89 2.43
CA ALA A 12 -11.28 2.61 3.12
C ALA A 12 -10.10 1.66 2.87
N VAL A 13 -9.26 1.95 1.89
CA VAL A 13 -8.07 1.15 1.59
C VAL A 13 -6.91 1.69 2.40
N VAL A 14 -6.33 0.84 3.24
CA VAL A 14 -5.24 1.26 4.14
C VAL A 14 -4.10 0.26 4.08
N ILE A 15 -2.90 0.72 4.43
CA ILE A 15 -1.77 -0.16 4.64
C ILE A 15 -1.98 -0.84 5.99
N GLN A 16 -2.10 -2.15 5.97
CA GLN A 16 -2.30 -2.95 7.18
C GLN A 16 -0.99 -3.25 7.87
N SER A 17 0.07 -3.52 7.09
CA SER A 17 1.38 -3.82 7.64
C SER A 17 2.48 -3.49 6.65
N ALA A 18 3.65 -3.17 7.21
CA ALA A 18 4.89 -2.98 6.46
C ALA A 18 5.99 -3.63 7.29
N VAL A 19 6.37 -4.85 6.92
CA VAL A 19 7.25 -5.70 7.73
C VAL A 19 8.67 -5.67 7.17
N PRO A 20 9.62 -5.02 7.86
CA PRO A 20 10.98 -4.87 7.32
C PRO A 20 11.71 -6.20 7.14
N GLY A 21 11.52 -7.14 8.06
CA GLY A 21 12.19 -8.43 7.96
C GLY A 21 11.76 -9.26 6.77
N GLU A 22 10.50 -9.17 6.39
CA GLU A 22 9.93 -9.88 5.25
C GLU A 22 9.92 -9.03 3.99
N ASP A 23 10.17 -7.74 4.12
CA ASP A 23 10.09 -6.75 3.05
C ASP A 23 8.75 -6.84 2.32
N MET A 24 7.68 -6.91 3.09
CA MET A 24 6.32 -7.16 2.63
C MET A 24 5.39 -6.04 3.09
N ILE A 25 4.58 -5.56 2.17
CA ILE A 25 3.55 -4.56 2.44
C ILE A 25 2.20 -5.21 2.16
N THR A 26 1.29 -5.13 3.14
CA THR A 26 -0.07 -5.63 2.96
C THR A 26 -1.04 -4.47 3.04
N ILE A 27 -1.90 -4.35 2.04
CA ILE A 27 -2.99 -3.38 2.05
C ILE A 27 -4.31 -4.12 2.21
N VAL A 28 -5.29 -3.45 2.79
CA VAL A 28 -6.61 -4.03 3.05
C VAL A 28 -7.70 -3.03 2.69
N ASN A 29 -8.79 -3.55 2.14
CA ASN A 29 -9.99 -2.74 1.89
C ASN A 29 -10.97 -2.98 3.05
N ARG A 30 -11.11 -1.99 3.91
CA ARG A 30 -12.01 -2.04 5.08
C ARG A 30 -13.41 -1.53 4.77
N GLY A 31 -13.66 -1.14 3.54
CA GLY A 31 -14.94 -0.65 3.10
C GLY A 31 -15.90 -1.75 2.69
N SER A 32 -17.05 -1.34 2.22
CA SER A 32 -18.13 -2.24 1.76
C SER A 32 -18.19 -2.35 0.24
N GLU A 33 -17.31 -1.68 -0.48
CA GLU A 33 -17.27 -1.68 -1.93
C GLU A 33 -15.88 -2.07 -2.43
N ALA A 34 -15.82 -2.73 -3.58
CA ALA A 34 -14.56 -3.00 -4.24
C ALA A 34 -13.94 -1.70 -4.72
N VAL A 35 -12.62 -1.61 -4.67
CA VAL A 35 -11.87 -0.43 -5.11
C VAL A 35 -10.94 -0.82 -6.23
N ASP A 36 -10.96 -0.04 -7.32
CA ASP A 36 -10.03 -0.17 -8.43
C ASP A 36 -8.73 0.56 -8.04
N LEU A 37 -7.64 -0.19 -7.98
CA LEU A 37 -6.33 0.33 -7.61
C LEU A 37 -5.44 0.63 -8.81
N SER A 38 -5.99 0.59 -10.02
CA SER A 38 -5.22 0.88 -11.24
C SER A 38 -4.57 2.26 -11.14
N GLY A 39 -3.25 2.32 -11.33
CA GLY A 39 -2.52 3.58 -11.31
C GLY A 39 -2.22 4.12 -9.91
N TRP A 40 -2.67 3.47 -8.85
CA TRP A 40 -2.24 3.80 -7.50
C TRP A 40 -0.78 3.45 -7.35
N TYR A 41 -0.08 4.07 -6.41
CA TYR A 41 1.34 3.77 -6.24
C TYR A 41 1.77 3.88 -4.78
N LEU A 42 2.88 3.19 -4.50
CA LEU A 42 3.55 3.19 -3.20
C LEU A 42 4.89 3.88 -3.33
N ILE A 43 5.28 4.61 -2.29
CA ILE A 43 6.62 5.18 -2.18
C ILE A 43 7.20 4.80 -0.82
N SER A 44 8.46 4.32 -0.84
CA SER A 44 9.25 4.12 0.37
C SER A 44 10.11 5.37 0.56
N SER A 45 9.92 6.06 1.69
CA SER A 45 10.50 7.38 1.88
C SER A 45 12.03 7.38 1.96
N ARG A 46 12.61 6.36 2.54
CA ARG A 46 14.04 6.37 2.84
C ARG A 46 14.89 6.22 1.57
N GLY A 47 14.52 5.33 0.69
CA GLY A 47 15.23 5.14 -0.58
C GLY A 47 14.61 5.86 -1.76
N GLY A 48 13.38 6.34 -1.61
CA GLY A 48 12.65 6.97 -2.70
C GLY A 48 12.12 6.00 -3.74
N GLU A 49 12.18 4.68 -3.46
CA GLU A 49 11.63 3.70 -4.39
C GLU A 49 10.12 3.89 -4.51
N TRP A 50 9.60 3.70 -5.70
CA TRP A 50 8.17 3.78 -5.94
C TRP A 50 7.70 2.64 -6.82
N TYR A 51 6.44 2.25 -6.67
CA TYR A 51 5.83 1.15 -7.41
C TYR A 51 4.41 1.51 -7.78
N ALA A 52 4.13 1.54 -9.08
CA ALA A 52 2.78 1.72 -9.58
C ALA A 52 2.07 0.38 -9.61
N LEU A 53 0.89 0.31 -9.00
CA LEU A 53 0.06 -0.88 -9.06
C LEU A 53 -0.40 -1.08 -10.51
N PRO A 54 -0.36 -2.32 -11.03
CA PRO A 54 -0.73 -2.58 -12.41
C PRO A 54 -2.17 -2.20 -12.71
N GLU A 55 -2.43 -1.82 -13.94
CA GLU A 55 -3.80 -1.60 -14.40
C GLU A 55 -4.60 -2.88 -14.27
N GLY A 56 -5.85 -2.75 -13.83
CA GLY A 56 -6.71 -3.88 -13.58
C GLY A 56 -6.60 -4.45 -12.17
N THR A 57 -5.70 -3.92 -11.35
CA THR A 57 -5.61 -4.32 -9.94
C THR A 57 -6.82 -3.79 -9.20
N SER A 58 -7.51 -4.66 -8.48
CA SER A 58 -8.65 -4.27 -7.65
C SER A 58 -8.60 -5.02 -6.32
N ILE A 59 -9.32 -4.49 -5.33
CA ILE A 59 -9.38 -5.11 -4.01
C ILE A 59 -10.83 -5.14 -3.55
N ALA A 60 -11.33 -6.35 -3.32
CA ALA A 60 -12.69 -6.57 -2.88
C ALA A 60 -12.89 -6.10 -1.43
N PRO A 61 -14.14 -5.85 -0.99
CA PRO A 61 -14.41 -5.50 0.39
C PRO A 61 -13.87 -6.56 1.36
N GLY A 62 -13.12 -6.13 2.36
CA GLY A 62 -12.53 -7.01 3.36
C GLY A 62 -11.32 -7.81 2.89
N ALA A 63 -10.94 -7.69 1.62
CA ALA A 63 -9.81 -8.42 1.08
C ALA A 63 -8.48 -7.72 1.39
N THR A 64 -7.40 -8.49 1.31
CA THR A 64 -6.04 -7.99 1.43
C THR A 64 -5.27 -8.21 0.14
N LEU A 65 -4.24 -7.39 -0.07
CA LEU A 65 -3.34 -7.51 -1.21
C LEU A 65 -1.91 -7.39 -0.67
N ALA A 66 -1.11 -8.40 -0.91
CA ALA A 66 0.28 -8.44 -0.45
C ALA A 66 1.21 -8.03 -1.59
N ILE A 67 2.10 -7.08 -1.30
CA ILE A 67 3.10 -6.60 -2.24
C ILE A 67 4.47 -6.92 -1.65
N GLY A 68 5.19 -7.81 -2.30
CA GLY A 68 6.53 -8.21 -1.88
C GLY A 68 7.59 -7.63 -2.79
N THR A 69 8.85 -7.91 -2.48
CA THR A 69 10.01 -7.53 -3.27
C THR A 69 10.82 -8.77 -3.64
N GLU A 70 11.96 -8.57 -4.30
CA GLU A 70 12.83 -9.69 -4.66
C GLU A 70 13.41 -10.40 -3.43
N SER A 71 13.46 -9.73 -2.26
CA SER A 71 13.94 -10.36 -1.02
C SER A 71 12.86 -10.96 -0.16
N SER A 72 11.59 -10.88 -0.56
CA SER A 72 10.49 -11.43 0.23
C SER A 72 10.47 -12.96 0.12
N ASP A 73 10.41 -13.63 1.26
CA ASP A 73 10.32 -15.09 1.29
C ASP A 73 8.87 -15.58 1.25
N ALA A 74 7.94 -14.72 1.67
CA ALA A 74 6.52 -15.07 1.71
C ALA A 74 5.87 -14.84 0.34
N PRO A 75 4.82 -15.61 0.00
CA PRO A 75 4.07 -15.37 -1.24
C PRO A 75 3.44 -13.98 -1.26
N ALA A 76 3.47 -13.34 -2.43
CA ALA A 76 2.88 -12.03 -2.62
C ALA A 76 1.98 -12.04 -3.85
N ASP A 77 0.96 -11.17 -3.83
CA ASP A 77 0.06 -11.01 -4.99
C ASP A 77 0.73 -10.19 -6.09
N LEU A 78 1.54 -9.23 -5.69
CA LEU A 78 2.30 -8.37 -6.59
C LEU A 78 3.75 -8.31 -6.15
N THR A 79 4.65 -8.09 -7.08
CA THR A 79 6.08 -7.98 -6.80
C THR A 79 6.58 -6.59 -7.20
N TRP A 80 7.06 -5.84 -6.22
CA TRP A 80 7.77 -4.59 -6.43
C TRP A 80 9.17 -4.95 -6.94
N PRO A 81 9.57 -4.53 -8.14
CA PRO A 81 10.84 -4.98 -8.74
C PRO A 81 12.06 -4.27 -8.15
N GLU A 82 12.23 -4.41 -6.86
CA GLU A 82 13.36 -3.89 -6.10
C GLU A 82 13.86 -4.98 -5.17
N LYS A 83 15.11 -4.93 -4.77
CA LYS A 83 15.66 -5.89 -3.82
C LYS A 83 15.08 -5.70 -2.44
N LYS A 84 15.00 -4.45 -2.00
CA LYS A 84 14.44 -4.08 -0.70
C LYS A 84 13.80 -2.71 -0.80
N VAL A 85 12.71 -2.52 -0.08
CA VAL A 85 12.02 -1.22 -0.01
C VAL A 85 11.79 -0.75 1.42
N ILE A 86 11.83 -1.66 2.41
CA ILE A 86 11.63 -1.31 3.82
C ILE A 86 12.96 -1.44 4.56
N HIS A 87 13.43 -0.34 5.14
CA HIS A 87 14.69 -0.35 5.87
C HIS A 87 14.59 -1.23 7.11
N LYS A 88 15.65 -1.99 7.42
CA LYS A 88 15.62 -2.95 8.53
C LYS A 88 16.06 -2.36 9.87
N SER A 89 16.77 -1.26 9.86
CA SER A 89 17.40 -0.72 11.09
C SER A 89 17.11 0.76 11.34
N LYS A 90 16.46 1.43 10.42
CA LYS A 90 16.16 2.87 10.54
C LYS A 90 14.70 3.11 10.14
N THR A 91 14.13 4.17 10.70
CA THR A 91 12.76 4.54 10.39
C THR A 91 12.55 4.72 8.89
N ASP A 92 11.53 4.08 8.37
CA ASP A 92 11.10 4.20 6.99
C ASP A 92 9.57 4.29 6.97
N VAL A 93 9.03 5.04 6.04
CA VAL A 93 7.59 5.24 5.92
C VAL A 93 7.17 4.83 4.51
N ILE A 94 6.18 3.97 4.44
CA ILE A 94 5.56 3.55 3.18
C ILE A 94 4.27 4.34 3.03
N THR A 95 4.09 5.00 1.91
CA THR A 95 2.91 5.81 1.63
C THR A 95 2.20 5.26 0.39
N LEU A 96 0.89 5.11 0.51
CA LEU A 96 0.02 4.70 -0.59
C LEU A 96 -0.69 5.93 -1.13
N TYR A 97 -0.58 6.14 -2.44
CA TYR A 97 -1.22 7.25 -3.16
C TYR A 97 -2.25 6.69 -4.12
N ASP A 98 -3.33 7.44 -4.33
CA ASP A 98 -4.29 7.10 -5.39
C ASP A 98 -3.75 7.55 -6.76
N ALA A 99 -4.52 7.29 -7.81
CA ALA A 99 -4.11 7.61 -9.17
C ALA A 99 -3.97 9.13 -9.43
N ASN A 100 -4.56 9.96 -8.59
CA ASN A 100 -4.46 11.41 -8.68
C ASN A 100 -3.31 11.98 -7.85
N GLY A 101 -2.59 11.13 -7.14
CA GLY A 101 -1.48 11.56 -6.30
C GLY A 101 -1.87 11.99 -4.89
N ALA A 102 -3.12 11.76 -4.49
CA ALA A 102 -3.54 12.05 -3.12
C ALA A 102 -3.09 10.93 -2.17
N THR A 103 -2.60 11.31 -1.00
CA THR A 103 -2.21 10.35 0.02
C THR A 103 -3.44 9.63 0.56
N VAL A 104 -3.45 8.31 0.49
CA VAL A 104 -4.54 7.48 1.00
C VAL A 104 -4.19 6.90 2.36
N SER A 105 -2.98 6.42 2.51
CA SER A 105 -2.55 5.76 3.75
C SER A 105 -1.03 5.81 3.84
N GLU A 106 -0.53 5.79 5.06
CA GLU A 106 0.91 5.64 5.27
C GLU A 106 1.17 4.82 6.53
N MET A 107 2.30 4.15 6.56
CA MET A 107 2.68 3.31 7.69
C MET A 107 4.19 3.30 7.86
N SER A 108 4.62 3.49 9.11
CA SER A 108 6.02 3.34 9.49
C SER A 108 6.37 1.85 9.62
N ASN A 109 7.64 1.54 9.36
CA ASN A 109 8.16 0.19 9.61
C ASN A 109 8.34 -0.13 11.11
N GLY A 110 7.98 0.79 12.00
CA GLY A 110 8.07 0.60 13.44
C GLY A 110 9.45 0.85 14.06
N LEU A 111 10.38 1.37 13.29
CA LEU A 111 11.76 1.59 13.75
C LEU A 111 12.08 3.06 13.97
#